data_e04e03fc2483b95c31bae02172e783ee
#
_entry.id   e04e03fc2483b95c31bae02172e783ee
#
_cell.length_a   1.000
_cell.length_b   1.000
_cell.length_c   1.000
_cell.angle_alpha   90.00
_cell.angle_beta   90.00
_cell.angle_gamma   90.00
#
_symmetry.space_group_name_H-M   'P 1'
#
loop_
_entity.id
_entity.type
_entity.pdbx_description
1 polymer ?
#
loop_
_entity_poly.entity_id
_entity_poly.type
_entity_poly.pdbx_seq_one_letter_code
_entity_poly.pdbx_strand_id
1 'polypeptide(L)'
;MPPATCAYCHARKGKRQCPALNGTICSACCGENRLTKIACPADCPYLEAGTDYQRQRVGELFRQDRRRAYREVFEIGGEKGAGLFNLIEIVCFSYFHNKPAGLDGEVVSALEFIRRLLSPLHFPAPTVPAFSQYLHKEFKAFLEKEKMDQTQAQQIVDVALRVVNEFSGAGLRSNRFITGVIGCLTLDHPEVAAHIKKQDTDQPRIVVAEEKDIAGAAKEQVRQEKSRIVIPGMSAPKPAPEPAPHQHGPGCKH
;
A
#
# COMPACT_ATOMS: atom_id res chain seq x y z
N MET A 1 -37.33 12.36 -23.00
CA MET A 1 -36.90 11.06 -22.47
C MET A 1 -37.48 10.89 -21.08
N PRO A 2 -38.13 9.77 -20.73
CA PRO A 2 -38.60 9.55 -19.36
C PRO A 2 -37.41 9.61 -18.41
N PRO A 3 -37.57 10.16 -17.20
CA PRO A 3 -36.48 10.22 -16.23
C PRO A 3 -36.06 8.82 -15.88
N ALA A 4 -34.73 8.57 -15.99
CA ALA A 4 -34.16 7.27 -15.69
C ALA A 4 -34.49 6.86 -14.24
N THR A 5 -35.03 5.68 -14.05
CA THR A 5 -35.35 5.12 -12.72
C THR A 5 -34.05 4.68 -12.04
N CYS A 6 -34.03 4.65 -10.73
CA CYS A 6 -32.89 4.20 -9.93
C CYS A 6 -32.56 2.73 -10.21
N ALA A 7 -31.36 2.43 -10.67
CA ALA A 7 -30.90 1.07 -10.98
C ALA A 7 -30.82 0.15 -9.75
N TYR A 8 -30.95 0.68 -8.53
CA TYR A 8 -30.90 -0.12 -7.31
C TYR A 8 -32.28 -0.44 -6.74
N CYS A 9 -33.15 0.56 -6.55
CA CYS A 9 -34.46 0.33 -5.96
C CYS A 9 -35.60 0.27 -7.00
N HIS A 10 -35.35 0.64 -8.24
CA HIS A 10 -36.33 0.69 -9.36
C HIS A 10 -37.61 1.53 -9.10
N ALA A 11 -37.70 2.21 -7.96
CA ALA A 11 -38.87 2.95 -7.54
C ALA A 11 -38.71 4.48 -7.59
N ARG A 12 -37.48 4.99 -7.38
CA ARG A 12 -37.22 6.42 -7.29
C ARG A 12 -36.46 6.89 -8.55
N LYS A 13 -36.58 8.19 -8.86
CA LYS A 13 -35.82 8.81 -9.95
C LYS A 13 -34.30 8.72 -9.66
N GLY A 14 -33.52 8.20 -10.58
CA GLY A 14 -32.05 8.24 -10.55
C GLY A 14 -31.55 9.68 -10.72
N LYS A 15 -30.65 10.12 -9.84
CA LYS A 15 -30.07 11.48 -9.83
C LYS A 15 -28.54 11.48 -9.97
N ARG A 16 -27.88 10.35 -9.71
CA ARG A 16 -26.44 10.22 -9.69
C ARG A 16 -26.01 9.12 -10.65
N GLN A 17 -25.02 9.37 -11.46
CA GLN A 17 -24.40 8.32 -12.27
C GLN A 17 -23.58 7.41 -11.35
N CYS A 18 -23.92 6.12 -11.31
CA CYS A 18 -23.22 5.14 -10.47
C CYS A 18 -22.30 4.29 -11.32
N PRO A 19 -20.97 4.43 -11.20
CA PRO A 19 -20.03 3.64 -11.98
C PRO A 19 -20.06 2.14 -11.63
N ALA A 20 -20.40 1.80 -10.38
CA ALA A 20 -20.51 0.41 -9.94
C ALA A 20 -21.73 -0.33 -10.52
N LEU A 21 -22.83 0.38 -10.81
CA LEU A 21 -24.06 -0.19 -11.35
C LEU A 21 -24.25 0.08 -12.84
N ASN A 22 -23.31 0.79 -13.48
CA ASN A 22 -23.39 1.24 -14.88
C ASN A 22 -24.74 1.92 -15.19
N GLY A 23 -25.30 2.69 -14.23
CA GLY A 23 -26.61 3.32 -14.37
C GLY A 23 -26.83 4.44 -13.37
N THR A 24 -28.04 5.06 -13.43
CA THR A 24 -28.40 6.12 -12.50
C THR A 24 -28.94 5.56 -11.19
N ILE A 25 -28.54 6.15 -10.06
CA ILE A 25 -29.00 5.78 -8.72
C ILE A 25 -29.63 6.98 -7.99
N CYS A 26 -30.64 6.78 -7.18
CA CYS A 26 -31.15 7.84 -6.32
C CYS A 26 -30.20 8.13 -5.16
N SER A 27 -30.26 9.38 -4.64
CA SER A 27 -29.34 9.81 -3.56
C SER A 27 -29.49 9.01 -2.27
N ALA A 28 -30.71 8.54 -1.94
CA ALA A 28 -30.94 7.70 -0.78
C ALA A 28 -30.27 6.34 -0.92
N CYS A 29 -30.52 5.60 -2.03
CA CYS A 29 -29.86 4.31 -2.26
C CYS A 29 -28.34 4.43 -2.34
N CYS A 30 -27.81 5.48 -2.98
CA CYS A 30 -26.37 5.75 -3.00
C CYS A 30 -25.84 6.00 -1.58
N GLY A 31 -26.49 6.85 -0.78
CA GLY A 31 -26.06 7.17 0.58
C GLY A 31 -26.08 5.98 1.53
N GLU A 32 -27.14 5.17 1.45
CA GLU A 32 -27.35 4.02 2.33
C GLU A 32 -26.49 2.80 1.98
N ASN A 33 -26.13 2.63 0.71
CA ASN A 33 -25.53 1.37 0.25
C ASN A 33 -24.09 1.50 -0.27
N ARG A 34 -23.55 2.74 -0.38
CA ARG A 34 -22.16 2.94 -0.86
C ARG A 34 -21.16 2.28 0.06
N LEU A 35 -20.15 1.62 -0.52
CA LEU A 35 -19.10 0.86 0.16
C LEU A 35 -19.58 -0.28 1.07
N THR A 36 -20.88 -0.44 1.23
CA THR A 36 -21.47 -1.51 2.06
C THR A 36 -22.07 -2.61 1.21
N LYS A 37 -23.12 -2.31 0.45
CA LYS A 37 -23.80 -3.23 -0.48
C LYS A 37 -23.45 -2.94 -1.94
N ILE A 38 -22.98 -1.73 -2.25
CA ILE A 38 -22.51 -1.34 -3.57
C ILE A 38 -20.98 -1.28 -3.50
N ALA A 39 -20.33 -2.05 -4.36
CA ALA A 39 -18.88 -2.08 -4.50
C ALA A 39 -18.40 -0.83 -5.27
N CYS A 40 -18.37 0.32 -4.58
CA CYS A 40 -17.99 1.58 -5.18
C CYS A 40 -16.51 1.59 -5.53
N PRO A 41 -16.10 1.96 -6.77
CA PRO A 41 -14.70 2.19 -7.09
C PRO A 41 -14.20 3.45 -6.36
N ALA A 42 -12.90 3.52 -6.07
CA ALA A 42 -12.30 4.60 -5.28
C ALA A 42 -12.41 5.97 -5.96
N ASP A 43 -12.47 6.00 -7.28
CA ASP A 43 -12.63 7.20 -8.12
C ASP A 43 -14.10 7.69 -8.23
N CYS A 44 -15.01 7.10 -7.47
CA CYS A 44 -16.41 7.53 -7.49
C CYS A 44 -16.56 8.94 -6.90
N PRO A 45 -17.08 9.94 -7.66
CA PRO A 45 -17.10 11.34 -7.24
C PRO A 45 -18.03 11.60 -6.03
N TYR A 46 -18.83 10.62 -5.64
CA TYR A 46 -19.73 10.73 -4.49
C TYR A 46 -19.14 10.17 -3.19
N LEU A 47 -17.90 9.65 -3.20
CA LEU A 47 -17.24 9.13 -1.99
C LEU A 47 -16.70 10.25 -1.11
N GLU A 48 -16.25 11.36 -1.67
CA GLU A 48 -15.67 12.49 -0.91
C GLU A 48 -16.64 13.11 0.09
N ALA A 49 -17.92 13.18 -0.26
CA ALA A 49 -18.93 13.74 0.62
C ALA A 49 -19.31 12.77 1.74
N GLY A 50 -19.01 13.14 2.99
CA GLY A 50 -19.34 12.36 4.18
C GLY A 50 -18.36 11.22 4.47
N THR A 51 -17.07 11.44 4.24
CA THR A 51 -15.99 10.47 4.43
C THR A 51 -15.99 9.87 5.84
N ASP A 52 -16.13 10.69 6.88
CA ASP A 52 -16.11 10.20 8.27
C ASP A 52 -17.31 9.30 8.59
N TYR A 53 -18.50 9.67 8.13
CA TYR A 53 -19.69 8.82 8.27
C TYR A 53 -19.54 7.47 7.54
N GLN A 54 -18.91 7.48 6.35
CA GLN A 54 -18.63 6.24 5.62
C GLN A 54 -17.57 5.39 6.32
N ARG A 55 -16.51 6.01 6.82
CA ARG A 55 -15.47 5.33 7.61
C ARG A 55 -16.07 4.63 8.82
N GLN A 56 -16.93 5.32 9.56
CA GLN A 56 -17.62 4.73 10.71
C GLN A 56 -18.45 3.52 10.31
N ARG A 57 -19.33 3.64 9.31
CA ARG A 57 -20.20 2.54 8.86
C ARG A 57 -19.44 1.34 8.33
N VAL A 58 -18.44 1.58 7.49
CA VAL A 58 -17.62 0.51 6.92
C VAL A 58 -16.74 -0.11 8.00
N GLY A 59 -16.24 0.69 8.95
CA GLY A 59 -15.51 0.21 10.12
C GLY A 59 -16.34 -0.73 11.00
N GLU A 60 -17.61 -0.42 11.25
CA GLU A 60 -18.51 -1.30 12.00
C GLU A 60 -18.73 -2.65 11.28
N LEU A 61 -18.87 -2.63 9.95
CA LEU A 61 -18.96 -3.87 9.16
C LEU A 61 -17.65 -4.68 9.22
N PHE A 62 -16.52 -4.00 9.06
CA PHE A 62 -15.20 -4.64 9.11
C PHE A 62 -14.91 -5.28 10.47
N ARG A 63 -15.44 -4.73 11.55
CA ARG A 63 -15.23 -5.24 12.92
C ARG A 63 -15.58 -6.71 13.09
N GLN A 64 -16.59 -7.22 12.36
CA GLN A 64 -16.96 -8.63 12.43
C GLN A 64 -15.92 -9.53 11.77
N ASP A 65 -15.47 -9.17 10.56
CA ASP A 65 -14.43 -9.93 9.83
C ASP A 65 -13.09 -9.83 10.55
N ARG A 66 -12.76 -8.65 11.08
CA ARG A 66 -11.60 -8.41 11.93
C ARG A 66 -11.56 -9.35 13.14
N ARG A 67 -12.67 -9.50 13.87
CA ARG A 67 -12.73 -10.42 15.05
C ARG A 67 -12.47 -11.86 14.67
N ARG A 68 -12.93 -12.31 13.50
CA ARG A 68 -12.66 -13.65 12.98
C ARG A 68 -11.17 -13.80 12.65
N ALA A 69 -10.60 -12.85 11.95
CA ALA A 69 -9.19 -12.83 11.62
C ALA A 69 -8.29 -12.88 12.88
N TYR A 70 -8.60 -12.06 13.89
CA TYR A 70 -7.83 -12.04 15.14
C TYR A 70 -7.85 -13.37 15.88
N ARG A 71 -8.95 -14.10 15.90
CA ARG A 71 -9.00 -15.45 16.48
C ARG A 71 -8.09 -16.41 15.73
N GLU A 72 -8.14 -16.38 14.41
CA GLU A 72 -7.32 -17.25 13.56
C GLU A 72 -5.83 -16.95 13.69
N VAL A 73 -5.41 -15.68 13.61
CA VAL A 73 -3.99 -15.31 13.78
C VAL A 73 -3.49 -15.59 15.21
N PHE A 74 -4.38 -15.54 16.20
CA PHE A 74 -4.04 -15.92 17.57
C PHE A 74 -3.83 -17.43 17.69
N GLU A 75 -4.60 -18.26 17.00
CA GLU A 75 -4.39 -19.71 16.93
C GLU A 75 -3.06 -20.07 16.26
N ILE A 76 -2.63 -19.29 15.26
CA ILE A 76 -1.36 -19.49 14.54
C ILE A 76 -0.15 -19.08 15.39
N GLY A 77 -0.16 -17.89 15.97
CA GLY A 77 1.03 -17.29 16.59
C GLY A 77 0.81 -16.67 17.97
N GLY A 78 -0.33 -16.91 18.60
CA GLY A 78 -0.66 -16.34 19.91
C GLY A 78 -0.69 -14.82 19.90
N GLU A 79 -0.19 -14.20 20.97
CA GLU A 79 -0.10 -12.75 21.10
C GLU A 79 0.77 -12.12 20.01
N LYS A 80 1.86 -12.79 19.60
CA LYS A 80 2.72 -12.31 18.51
C LYS A 80 1.99 -12.31 17.18
N GLY A 81 1.17 -13.33 16.91
CA GLY A 81 0.34 -13.40 15.72
C GLY A 81 -0.69 -12.28 15.66
N ALA A 82 -1.39 -12.04 16.75
CA ALA A 82 -2.31 -10.90 16.87
C ALA A 82 -1.58 -9.56 16.73
N GLY A 83 -0.39 -9.45 17.33
CA GLY A 83 0.46 -8.25 17.23
C GLY A 83 0.91 -7.96 15.79
N LEU A 84 1.28 -8.99 15.02
CA LEU A 84 1.68 -8.82 13.62
C LEU A 84 0.50 -8.39 12.75
N PHE A 85 -0.68 -8.99 12.95
CA PHE A 85 -1.88 -8.58 12.22
C PHE A 85 -2.28 -7.13 12.56
N ASN A 86 -2.21 -6.75 13.85
CA ASN A 86 -2.44 -5.38 14.28
C ASN A 86 -1.42 -4.39 13.68
N LEU A 87 -0.14 -4.78 13.57
CA LEU A 87 0.87 -3.98 12.89
C LEU A 87 0.47 -3.67 11.44
N ILE A 88 0.00 -4.68 10.69
CA ILE A 88 -0.46 -4.50 9.31
C ILE A 88 -1.60 -3.46 9.25
N GLU A 89 -2.57 -3.54 10.16
CA GLU A 89 -3.68 -2.58 10.24
C GLU A 89 -3.19 -1.16 10.58
N ILE A 90 -2.28 -1.02 11.57
CA ILE A 90 -1.72 0.29 11.97
C ILE A 90 -0.93 0.90 10.81
N VAL A 91 -0.13 0.11 10.10
CA VAL A 91 0.64 0.57 8.93
C VAL A 91 -0.29 1.01 7.81
N CYS A 92 -1.36 0.26 7.53
CA CYS A 92 -2.40 0.67 6.59
C CYS A 92 -3.05 1.99 7.01
N PHE A 93 -3.43 2.13 8.29
CA PHE A 93 -3.99 3.37 8.82
C PHE A 93 -3.03 4.54 8.63
N SER A 94 -1.79 4.40 9.11
CA SER A 94 -0.77 5.46 9.07
C SER A 94 -0.50 5.95 7.65
N TYR A 95 -0.49 5.03 6.68
CA TYR A 95 -0.18 5.38 5.30
C TYR A 95 -1.37 5.96 4.53
N PHE A 96 -2.60 5.47 4.78
CA PHE A 96 -3.76 5.79 3.94
C PHE A 96 -4.76 6.77 4.55
N HIS A 97 -4.70 7.10 5.86
CA HIS A 97 -5.73 7.94 6.47
C HIS A 97 -5.88 9.33 5.84
N ASN A 98 -4.80 9.88 5.28
CA ASN A 98 -4.77 11.14 4.55
C ASN A 98 -4.73 10.98 3.01
N LYS A 99 -4.90 9.74 2.50
CA LYS A 99 -4.85 9.44 1.06
C LYS A 99 -6.20 8.91 0.57
N PRO A 100 -7.12 9.78 0.15
CA PRO A 100 -8.46 9.34 -0.26
C PRO A 100 -8.45 8.46 -1.52
N ALA A 101 -7.42 8.56 -2.35
CA ALA A 101 -7.25 7.78 -3.58
C ALA A 101 -6.54 6.43 -3.37
N GLY A 102 -6.22 6.04 -2.12
CA GLY A 102 -5.61 4.73 -1.83
C GLY A 102 -6.50 3.58 -2.28
N LEU A 103 -5.90 2.54 -2.85
CA LEU A 103 -6.60 1.37 -3.36
C LEU A 103 -6.29 0.13 -2.52
N ASP A 104 -7.28 -0.71 -2.29
CA ASP A 104 -7.10 -2.01 -1.62
C ASP A 104 -6.09 -2.89 -2.36
N GLY A 105 -5.97 -2.72 -3.68
CA GLY A 105 -4.94 -3.36 -4.50
C GLY A 105 -3.50 -3.02 -4.12
N GLU A 106 -3.25 -1.83 -3.55
CA GLU A 106 -1.92 -1.49 -3.03
C GLU A 106 -1.59 -2.33 -1.79
N VAL A 107 -2.59 -2.59 -0.94
CA VAL A 107 -2.43 -3.44 0.25
C VAL A 107 -2.18 -4.89 -0.16
N VAL A 108 -2.96 -5.41 -1.11
CA VAL A 108 -2.76 -6.77 -1.67
C VAL A 108 -1.35 -6.91 -2.25
N SER A 109 -0.93 -5.96 -3.09
CA SER A 109 0.41 -5.98 -3.70
C SER A 109 1.54 -5.95 -2.65
N ALA A 110 1.36 -5.20 -1.56
CA ALA A 110 2.33 -5.14 -0.47
C ALA A 110 2.41 -6.45 0.32
N LEU A 111 1.26 -7.05 0.64
CA LEU A 111 1.21 -8.33 1.34
C LEU A 111 1.75 -9.47 0.47
N GLU A 112 1.45 -9.49 -0.83
CA GLU A 112 2.03 -10.46 -1.77
C GLU A 112 3.55 -10.30 -1.92
N PHE A 113 4.04 -9.05 -1.87
CA PHE A 113 5.47 -8.78 -1.86
C PHE A 113 6.12 -9.38 -0.61
N ILE A 114 5.56 -9.15 0.59
CA ILE A 114 6.06 -9.73 1.84
C ILE A 114 5.98 -11.26 1.79
N ARG A 115 4.88 -11.83 1.32
CA ARG A 115 4.72 -13.29 1.17
C ARG A 115 5.83 -13.90 0.31
N ARG A 116 6.21 -13.22 -0.78
CA ARG A 116 7.34 -13.66 -1.63
C ARG A 116 8.68 -13.57 -0.93
N LEU A 117 8.91 -12.54 -0.11
CA LEU A 117 10.14 -12.41 0.69
C LEU A 117 10.27 -13.48 1.78
N LEU A 118 9.14 -13.93 2.33
CA LEU A 118 9.09 -15.02 3.31
C LEU A 118 9.21 -16.40 2.65
N SER A 119 9.06 -16.51 1.34
CA SER A 119 9.23 -17.76 0.61
C SER A 119 10.71 -18.09 0.41
N PRO A 120 11.13 -19.36 0.50
CA PRO A 120 12.49 -19.78 0.19
C PRO A 120 12.85 -19.56 -1.30
N LEU A 121 11.86 -19.42 -2.17
CA LEU A 121 12.05 -19.14 -3.59
C LEU A 121 12.10 -17.62 -3.82
N HIS A 122 13.30 -17.10 -4.06
CA HIS A 122 13.53 -15.67 -4.26
C HIS A 122 13.36 -15.29 -5.73
N PHE A 123 12.35 -14.50 -6.04
CA PHE A 123 12.20 -13.87 -7.35
C PHE A 123 12.43 -12.36 -7.20
N PRO A 124 13.36 -11.76 -7.94
CA PRO A 124 13.58 -10.33 -7.89
C PRO A 124 12.34 -9.57 -8.39
N ALA A 125 11.83 -8.64 -7.58
CA ALA A 125 10.76 -7.76 -8.00
C ALA A 125 11.35 -6.54 -8.74
N PRO A 126 10.95 -6.24 -9.96
CA PRO A 126 11.56 -5.17 -10.77
C PRO A 126 11.29 -3.77 -10.21
N THR A 127 10.19 -3.57 -9.53
CA THR A 127 9.83 -2.28 -8.89
C THR A 127 8.95 -2.55 -7.68
N VAL A 128 9.31 -1.98 -6.54
CA VAL A 128 8.56 -2.15 -5.29
C VAL A 128 7.78 -0.87 -5.00
N PRO A 129 6.43 -0.90 -4.96
CA PRO A 129 5.61 0.26 -4.63
C PRO A 129 5.95 0.86 -3.26
N ALA A 130 5.76 2.17 -3.10
CA ALA A 130 6.11 2.90 -1.88
C ALA A 130 5.46 2.31 -0.62
N PHE A 131 4.17 1.94 -0.70
CA PHE A 131 3.49 1.29 0.43
C PHE A 131 4.09 -0.07 0.76
N SER A 132 4.50 -0.86 -0.25
CA SER A 132 5.15 -2.17 -0.03
C SER A 132 6.49 -2.03 0.69
N GLN A 133 7.27 -1.00 0.36
CA GLN A 133 8.54 -0.70 1.05
C GLN A 133 8.28 -0.28 2.50
N TYR A 134 7.30 0.57 2.72
CA TYR A 134 6.93 1.04 4.06
C TYR A 134 6.45 -0.11 4.94
N LEU A 135 5.51 -0.94 4.45
CA LEU A 135 5.02 -2.10 5.19
C LEU A 135 6.16 -3.10 5.47
N HIS A 136 7.03 -3.38 4.48
CA HIS A 136 8.14 -4.31 4.64
C HIS A 136 9.12 -3.87 5.73
N LYS A 137 9.45 -2.57 5.80
CA LYS A 137 10.33 -2.03 6.85
C LYS A 137 9.77 -2.31 8.24
N GLU A 138 8.51 -1.98 8.49
CA GLU A 138 7.87 -2.16 9.80
C GLU A 138 7.66 -3.65 10.12
N PHE A 139 7.31 -4.44 9.13
CA PHE A 139 7.14 -5.89 9.23
C PHE A 139 8.45 -6.58 9.63
N LYS A 140 9.55 -6.25 8.96
CA LYS A 140 10.89 -6.79 9.28
C LYS A 140 11.31 -6.43 10.70
N ALA A 141 11.17 -5.18 11.10
CA ALA A 141 11.47 -4.72 12.45
C ALA A 141 10.66 -5.47 13.52
N PHE A 142 9.39 -5.77 13.23
CA PHE A 142 8.54 -6.57 14.13
C PHE A 142 9.03 -8.00 14.26
N LEU A 143 9.34 -8.68 13.15
CA LEU A 143 9.84 -10.06 13.18
C LEU A 143 11.13 -10.20 13.98
N GLU A 144 12.07 -9.25 13.80
CA GLU A 144 13.35 -9.22 14.53
C GLU A 144 13.13 -9.00 16.02
N LYS A 145 12.26 -8.05 16.40
CA LYS A 145 11.95 -7.73 17.79
C LYS A 145 11.26 -8.89 18.51
N GLU A 146 10.22 -9.45 17.91
CA GLU A 146 9.40 -10.49 18.52
C GLU A 146 9.99 -11.91 18.34
N LYS A 147 11.04 -12.07 17.54
CA LYS A 147 11.66 -13.35 17.17
C LYS A 147 10.59 -14.35 16.71
N MET A 148 9.72 -13.89 15.80
CA MET A 148 8.64 -14.70 15.26
C MET A 148 9.17 -15.67 14.20
N ASP A 149 8.62 -16.89 14.19
CA ASP A 149 8.92 -17.86 13.14
C ASP A 149 8.41 -17.41 11.77
N GLN A 150 9.22 -17.67 10.75
CA GLN A 150 8.93 -17.26 9.38
C GLN A 150 7.68 -17.92 8.80
N THR A 151 7.45 -19.20 9.15
CA THR A 151 6.28 -19.95 8.70
C THR A 151 5.00 -19.36 9.31
N GLN A 152 5.02 -19.06 10.61
CA GLN A 152 3.90 -18.40 11.29
C GLN A 152 3.63 -17.02 10.68
N ALA A 153 4.68 -16.23 10.44
CA ALA A 153 4.55 -14.92 9.80
C ALA A 153 3.90 -15.02 8.40
N GLN A 154 4.29 -16.03 7.61
CA GLN A 154 3.71 -16.29 6.29
C GLN A 154 2.22 -16.65 6.39
N GLN A 155 1.84 -17.53 7.32
CA GLN A 155 0.43 -17.89 7.54
C GLN A 155 -0.42 -16.66 7.92
N ILE A 156 0.12 -15.76 8.76
CA ILE A 156 -0.58 -14.52 9.13
C ILE A 156 -0.74 -13.59 7.93
N VAL A 157 0.26 -13.49 7.07
CA VAL A 157 0.17 -12.72 5.81
C VAL A 157 -0.90 -13.33 4.88
N ASP A 158 -1.01 -14.66 4.81
CA ASP A 158 -2.06 -15.33 4.04
C ASP A 158 -3.45 -15.05 4.60
N VAL A 159 -3.62 -15.02 5.93
CA VAL A 159 -4.87 -14.57 6.57
C VAL A 159 -5.18 -13.13 6.21
N ALA A 160 -4.20 -12.23 6.30
CA ALA A 160 -4.38 -10.83 5.94
C ALA A 160 -4.79 -10.65 4.47
N LEU A 161 -4.12 -11.34 3.54
CA LEU A 161 -4.47 -11.35 2.11
C LEU A 161 -5.91 -11.80 1.88
N ARG A 162 -6.33 -12.87 2.54
CA ARG A 162 -7.71 -13.35 2.43
C ARG A 162 -8.71 -12.31 2.95
N VAL A 163 -8.47 -11.73 4.12
CA VAL A 163 -9.34 -10.70 4.71
C VAL A 163 -9.48 -9.49 3.77
N VAL A 164 -8.36 -9.01 3.20
CA VAL A 164 -8.40 -7.90 2.24
C VAL A 164 -9.24 -8.27 1.03
N ASN A 165 -9.00 -9.44 0.42
CA ASN A 165 -9.72 -9.86 -0.80
C ASN A 165 -11.21 -10.08 -0.55
N GLU A 166 -11.60 -10.71 0.57
CA GLU A 166 -13.00 -10.96 0.91
C GLU A 166 -13.73 -9.65 1.22
N PHE A 167 -13.10 -8.74 1.95
CA PHE A 167 -13.75 -7.49 2.36
C PHE A 167 -13.78 -6.43 1.26
N SER A 168 -12.79 -6.35 0.38
CA SER A 168 -12.73 -5.39 -0.74
C SER A 168 -13.92 -5.51 -1.69
N GLY A 169 -14.38 -6.71 -1.98
CA GLY A 169 -15.60 -7.03 -2.73
C GLY A 169 -15.50 -6.80 -4.24
N ALA A 170 -15.20 -5.60 -4.71
CA ALA A 170 -15.17 -5.24 -6.13
C ALA A 170 -13.78 -5.34 -6.78
N GLY A 171 -12.93 -6.15 -6.21
CA GLY A 171 -11.56 -6.30 -6.69
C GLY A 171 -10.64 -5.12 -6.31
N LEU A 172 -9.47 -5.09 -6.89
CA LEU A 172 -8.34 -4.24 -6.49
C LEU A 172 -8.54 -2.73 -6.67
N ARG A 173 -9.63 -2.30 -7.29
CA ARG A 173 -9.99 -0.88 -7.49
C ARG A 173 -10.88 -0.31 -6.39
N SER A 174 -11.23 -1.11 -5.39
CA SER A 174 -11.96 -0.69 -4.19
C SER A 174 -11.00 -0.02 -3.20
N ASN A 175 -11.55 0.78 -2.30
CA ASN A 175 -10.90 1.27 -1.08
C ASN A 175 -11.69 0.86 0.18
N ARG A 176 -12.53 -0.16 0.06
CA ARG A 176 -13.45 -0.58 1.12
C ARG A 176 -12.69 -1.15 2.32
N PHE A 177 -11.65 -1.95 2.10
CA PHE A 177 -10.81 -2.49 3.17
C PHE A 177 -10.09 -1.37 3.91
N ILE A 178 -9.39 -0.49 3.18
CA ILE A 178 -8.69 0.68 3.77
C ILE A 178 -9.66 1.54 4.59
N THR A 179 -10.85 1.81 4.04
CA THR A 179 -11.91 2.56 4.74
C THR A 179 -12.38 1.83 6.00
N GLY A 180 -12.49 0.51 5.93
CA GLY A 180 -12.87 -0.35 7.06
C GLY A 180 -11.83 -0.33 8.18
N VAL A 181 -10.56 -0.49 7.85
CA VAL A 181 -9.44 -0.43 8.81
C VAL A 181 -9.39 0.95 9.49
N ILE A 182 -9.42 2.04 8.71
CA ILE A 182 -9.40 3.41 9.25
C ILE A 182 -10.60 3.65 10.17
N GLY A 183 -11.80 3.24 9.74
CA GLY A 183 -13.01 3.41 10.52
C GLY A 183 -12.99 2.59 11.82
N CYS A 184 -12.61 1.31 11.74
CA CYS A 184 -12.53 0.41 12.88
C CYS A 184 -11.52 0.89 13.93
N LEU A 185 -10.30 1.23 13.52
CA LEU A 185 -9.27 1.72 14.44
C LEU A 185 -9.66 3.09 15.06
N THR A 186 -10.32 3.96 14.31
CA THR A 186 -10.82 5.23 14.86
C THR A 186 -11.90 5.01 15.92
N LEU A 187 -12.74 3.98 15.76
CA LEU A 187 -13.82 3.64 16.71
C LEU A 187 -13.29 2.91 17.95
N ASP A 188 -12.40 1.95 17.76
CA ASP A 188 -11.93 1.08 18.83
C ASP A 188 -10.78 1.70 19.62
N HIS A 189 -9.94 2.53 18.97
CA HIS A 189 -8.72 3.13 19.52
C HIS A 189 -8.59 4.60 19.12
N PRO A 190 -9.51 5.49 19.56
CA PRO A 190 -9.53 6.90 19.15
C PRO A 190 -8.25 7.65 19.56
N GLU A 191 -7.62 7.26 20.67
CA GLU A 191 -6.35 7.83 21.14
C GLU A 191 -5.19 7.49 20.19
N VAL A 192 -5.12 6.24 19.68
CA VAL A 192 -4.11 5.80 18.72
C VAL A 192 -4.32 6.51 17.39
N ALA A 193 -5.56 6.58 16.92
CA ALA A 193 -5.93 7.28 15.69
C ALA A 193 -5.56 8.79 15.77
N ALA A 194 -5.81 9.42 16.91
CA ALA A 194 -5.45 10.82 17.13
C ALA A 194 -3.93 11.03 17.17
N HIS A 195 -3.18 10.10 17.78
CA HIS A 195 -1.72 10.15 17.84
C HIS A 195 -1.09 10.06 16.44
N ILE A 196 -1.53 9.09 15.63
CA ILE A 196 -1.04 8.92 14.26
C ILE A 196 -1.34 10.15 13.40
N LYS A 197 -2.55 10.70 13.50
CA LYS A 197 -2.94 11.92 12.78
C LYS A 197 -2.09 13.15 13.18
N LYS A 198 -1.65 13.25 14.42
CA LYS A 198 -0.76 14.32 14.88
C LYS A 198 0.66 14.17 14.34
N GLN A 199 1.20 12.95 14.30
CA GLN A 199 2.55 12.71 13.76
C GLN A 199 2.68 13.14 12.30
N ASP A 200 1.62 13.00 11.50
CA ASP A 200 1.61 13.44 10.09
C ASP A 200 1.65 14.97 9.93
N THR A 201 1.18 15.73 10.92
CA THR A 201 1.25 17.20 10.88
C THR A 201 2.63 17.73 11.27
N ASP A 202 3.40 16.97 12.04
CA ASP A 202 4.71 17.38 12.57
C ASP A 202 5.90 16.87 11.75
N GLN A 203 5.70 15.89 10.87
CA GLN A 203 6.74 15.44 9.93
C GLN A 203 6.62 16.15 8.60
N PRO A 204 7.72 16.78 8.09
CA PRO A 204 7.73 17.23 6.72
C PRO A 204 7.45 16.02 5.84
N ARG A 205 6.42 16.12 4.98
CA ARG A 205 6.08 15.10 3.98
C ARG A 205 7.36 14.57 3.38
N ILE A 206 7.61 13.27 3.52
CA ILE A 206 8.61 12.61 2.70
C ILE A 206 8.14 12.83 1.26
N VAL A 207 8.78 13.80 0.61
CA VAL A 207 8.61 14.02 -0.82
C VAL A 207 9.11 12.73 -1.44
N VAL A 208 8.20 11.89 -1.92
CA VAL A 208 8.56 10.75 -2.75
C VAL A 208 9.36 11.34 -3.89
N ALA A 209 10.66 11.00 -3.95
CA ALA A 209 11.52 11.47 -5.03
C ALA A 209 10.79 11.24 -6.36
N GLU A 210 10.69 12.29 -7.17
CA GLU A 210 10.01 12.20 -8.46
C GLU A 210 10.64 11.07 -9.27
N GLU A 211 9.85 10.41 -10.12
CA GLU A 211 10.28 9.26 -10.95
C GLU A 211 11.61 9.47 -11.69
N LYS A 212 11.99 10.73 -11.91
CA LYS A 212 13.28 11.16 -12.50
C LYS A 212 14.50 10.83 -11.63
N ASP A 213 14.38 10.92 -10.30
CA ASP A 213 15.50 10.65 -9.38
C ASP A 213 15.76 9.14 -9.25
N ILE A 214 14.69 8.33 -9.36
CA ILE A 214 14.79 6.87 -9.34
C ILE A 214 15.45 6.36 -10.62
N ALA A 215 15.15 6.96 -11.77
CA ALA A 215 15.78 6.61 -13.05
C ALA A 215 17.28 6.98 -13.09
N GLY A 216 17.68 8.05 -12.40
CA GLY A 216 19.08 8.45 -12.22
C GLY A 216 19.87 7.45 -11.36
N ALA A 217 19.33 7.09 -10.19
CA ALA A 217 19.97 6.15 -9.27
C ALA A 217 20.10 4.73 -9.85
N ALA A 218 19.08 4.26 -10.58
CA ALA A 218 19.14 2.97 -11.27
C ALA A 218 20.19 2.92 -12.38
N LYS A 219 20.38 4.00 -13.13
CA LYS A 219 21.43 4.10 -14.15
C LYS A 219 22.83 4.09 -13.56
N GLU A 220 23.03 4.73 -12.40
CA GLU A 220 24.31 4.76 -11.70
C GLU A 220 24.67 3.39 -11.11
N GLN A 221 23.72 2.66 -10.55
CA GLN A 221 23.94 1.30 -10.07
C GLN A 221 24.29 0.33 -11.19
N VAL A 222 23.60 0.38 -12.32
CA VAL A 222 23.91 -0.44 -13.51
C VAL A 222 25.30 -0.13 -14.06
N ARG A 223 25.75 1.13 -13.96
CA ARG A 223 27.10 1.53 -14.39
C ARG A 223 28.18 1.00 -13.45
N GLN A 224 27.93 0.99 -12.13
CA GLN A 224 28.84 0.42 -11.14
C GLN A 224 28.89 -1.11 -11.19
N GLU A 225 27.78 -1.81 -11.46
CA GLU A 225 27.76 -3.26 -11.62
C GLU A 225 28.46 -3.73 -12.89
N LYS A 226 28.32 -2.99 -14.02
CA LYS A 226 29.05 -3.31 -15.26
C LYS A 226 30.57 -3.21 -15.11
N SER A 227 31.06 -2.39 -14.19
CA SER A 227 32.51 -2.29 -13.89
C SER A 227 33.04 -3.42 -12.98
N ARG A 228 32.15 -4.26 -12.43
CA ARG A 228 32.50 -5.36 -11.49
C ARG A 228 32.41 -6.78 -12.08
N ILE A 229 31.97 -6.92 -13.34
CA ILE A 229 31.92 -8.25 -13.98
C ILE A 229 33.35 -8.66 -14.35
N VAL A 230 34.00 -9.44 -13.48
CA VAL A 230 35.22 -10.15 -13.78
C VAL A 230 34.88 -11.49 -14.41
N ILE A 231 35.13 -11.64 -15.71
CA ILE A 231 34.98 -12.93 -16.39
C ILE A 231 36.21 -13.78 -16.08
N PRO A 232 36.06 -14.95 -15.43
CA PRO A 232 37.20 -15.81 -15.18
C PRO A 232 37.86 -16.27 -16.52
N GLY A 233 39.12 -15.92 -16.72
CA GLY A 233 39.90 -16.32 -17.90
C GLY A 233 40.25 -15.22 -18.90
N MET A 234 39.75 -13.98 -18.71
CA MET A 234 40.25 -12.82 -19.49
C MET A 234 41.23 -12.02 -18.65
N SER A 235 42.49 -11.94 -19.10
CA SER A 235 43.50 -11.07 -18.51
C SER A 235 43.05 -9.61 -18.61
N ALA A 236 43.18 -8.87 -17.50
CA ALA A 236 42.88 -7.46 -17.45
C ALA A 236 43.65 -6.68 -18.54
N PRO A 237 43.00 -5.75 -19.26
CA PRO A 237 43.71 -4.89 -20.18
C PRO A 237 44.73 -4.05 -19.39
N LYS A 238 45.96 -3.99 -19.90
CA LYS A 238 47.00 -3.15 -19.30
C LYS A 238 46.55 -1.70 -19.24
N PRO A 239 46.77 -1.00 -18.10
CA PRO A 239 46.44 0.42 -18.01
C PRO A 239 47.17 1.18 -19.11
N ALA A 240 46.48 2.09 -19.75
CA ALA A 240 47.05 3.00 -20.73
C ALA A 240 48.17 3.82 -20.07
N PRO A 241 49.31 4.10 -20.79
CA PRO A 241 50.34 4.93 -20.23
C PRO A 241 49.85 6.33 -19.92
N GLU A 242 50.22 6.82 -18.74
CA GLU A 242 49.90 8.20 -18.32
C GLU A 242 50.46 9.19 -19.35
N PRO A 243 49.70 10.24 -19.72
CA PRO A 243 50.25 11.29 -20.61
C PRO A 243 51.36 12.01 -19.89
N ALA A 244 52.51 12.13 -20.60
CA ALA A 244 53.68 12.81 -20.11
C ALA A 244 53.37 14.26 -19.70
N PRO A 245 53.98 14.80 -18.63
CA PRO A 245 53.75 16.14 -18.19
C PRO A 245 54.20 17.15 -19.28
N HIS A 246 53.28 18.03 -19.69
CA HIS A 246 53.57 19.15 -20.58
C HIS A 246 54.57 20.10 -19.93
N GLN A 247 55.80 20.14 -20.46
CA GLN A 247 56.76 21.18 -20.13
C GLN A 247 56.33 22.48 -20.79
N HIS A 248 55.89 23.44 -19.96
CA HIS A 248 55.73 24.81 -20.42
C HIS A 248 57.05 25.46 -20.67
N GLY A 249 57.40 25.67 -21.95
CA GLY A 249 58.51 26.53 -22.36
C GLY A 249 58.24 28.00 -22.05
N PRO A 250 59.24 28.78 -21.73
CA PRO A 250 59.10 30.21 -21.44
C PRO A 250 58.86 30.98 -22.73
N GLY A 251 57.64 31.45 -22.96
CA GLY A 251 57.40 32.34 -24.09
C GLY A 251 55.97 32.36 -24.63
N CYS A 252 54.97 32.73 -23.84
CA CYS A 252 53.71 33.29 -24.36
C CYS A 252 53.31 34.50 -23.51
N LYS A 253 53.66 35.67 -24.01
CA LYS A 253 53.01 36.95 -23.68
C LYS A 253 51.69 36.97 -24.48
N HIS A 254 50.56 37.12 -23.83
CA HIS A 254 49.46 38.05 -24.13
C HIS A 254 48.43 37.94 -23.02
#